data_b711efdf7d4a4f6d6a0d9257e8878ac5
#
_entry.id   b711efdf7d4a4f6d6a0d9257e8878ac5
#
_cell.length_a   1.000
_cell.length_b   1.000
_cell.length_c   1.000
_cell.angle_alpha   90.00
_cell.angle_beta   90.00
_cell.angle_gamma   90.00
#
_symmetry.space_group_name_H-M   'P 1'
#
loop_
_entity.id
_entity.type
_entity.pdbx_description
1 polymer ?
#
loop_
_entity_poly.entity_id
_entity_poly.type
_entity_poly.pdbx_seq_one_letter_code
_entity_poly.pdbx_strand_id
1 'polypeptide(L)'
;MCDVLVVIGDDGVLFAKNSDRDPNEAQLLEYHPAAEHAPGELSCTWSSLAQHPRTHGVLMSRPWWMWGAETGANEHGVVIGNEAVFTRRVGRRDGALLGMDLLRLALERSADRHEAVQTIVTLLEAHGQGGSCSHEHPRFTYDNSFMVADPEGAVVLETAGRHWAAEEVAAGARSISNGLTIPGFADRFADPLRGRVAQCHARRARTEASGRSARRVDDMVAALRDHGGDAPSYHLTNGALSAPCAHPGGLLTATQTTASWVADLRSGLHWVTGTSAPCTSVFKPVRVEPLPYDAPPGSTNRYDPAQPWWRHERLHRSWMRDPGRYARAADERDALEKEFFAREPQPTDAWAAASDWEDRWTPTGDPGGADARPAWVRRMWRRWDREAGVWR
;
A
#
# COMPACT_ATOMS: atom_id res chain seq x y z
N MET A 1 2.64 8.30 -0.83
CA MET A 1 1.23 8.73 -0.71
C MET A 1 0.40 7.49 -0.90
N CYS A 2 -0.82 7.41 -0.45
CA CYS A 2 -1.58 6.16 -0.50
C CYS A 2 -3.08 6.46 -0.52
N ASP A 3 -3.90 5.44 -0.76
CA ASP A 3 -5.36 5.52 -0.66
C ASP A 3 -5.90 4.23 -0.04
N VAL A 4 -6.80 4.38 0.94
CA VAL A 4 -7.53 3.25 1.53
C VAL A 4 -9.02 3.46 1.36
N LEU A 5 -9.73 2.39 1.03
CA LEU A 5 -11.18 2.36 0.87
C LEU A 5 -11.73 1.17 1.66
N VAL A 6 -12.78 1.40 2.43
CA VAL A 6 -13.63 0.36 3.00
C VAL A 6 -15.04 0.48 2.47
N VAL A 7 -15.69 -0.65 2.22
CA VAL A 7 -17.11 -0.73 1.84
C VAL A 7 -17.80 -1.72 2.78
N ILE A 8 -18.81 -1.25 3.50
CA ILE A 8 -19.58 -2.05 4.46
C ILE A 8 -21.01 -2.15 3.94
N GLY A 9 -21.44 -3.36 3.66
CA GLY A 9 -22.77 -3.68 3.16
C GLY A 9 -23.32 -4.96 3.78
N ASP A 10 -24.49 -5.39 3.29
CA ASP A 10 -25.16 -6.60 3.78
C ASP A 10 -24.32 -7.87 3.53
N ASP A 11 -23.45 -7.84 2.53
CA ASP A 11 -22.57 -8.95 2.18
C ASP A 11 -21.27 -9.00 3.01
N GLY A 12 -21.03 -8.02 3.89
CA GLY A 12 -19.86 -7.95 4.76
C GLY A 12 -18.99 -6.70 4.51
N VAL A 13 -17.72 -6.80 4.86
CA VAL A 13 -16.75 -5.71 4.79
C VAL A 13 -15.70 -6.01 3.72
N LEU A 14 -15.59 -5.11 2.74
CA LEU A 14 -14.50 -5.08 1.76
C LEU A 14 -13.51 -3.97 2.12
N PHE A 15 -12.23 -4.29 2.05
CA PHE A 15 -11.14 -3.34 2.29
C PHE A 15 -10.23 -3.29 1.07
N ALA A 16 -9.74 -2.11 0.69
CA ALA A 16 -8.77 -1.97 -0.39
C ALA A 16 -7.74 -0.87 -0.10
N LYS A 17 -6.49 -1.08 -0.52
CA LYS A 17 -5.42 -0.11 -0.34
C LYS A 17 -4.41 -0.14 -1.50
N ASN A 18 -4.00 1.04 -1.93
CA ASN A 18 -2.76 1.28 -2.66
C ASN A 18 -1.69 1.87 -1.73
N SER A 19 -0.50 1.29 -1.74
CA SER A 19 0.68 1.81 -1.06
C SER A 19 1.57 2.53 -2.07
N ASP A 20 1.78 3.82 -1.86
CA ASP A 20 2.51 4.66 -2.81
C ASP A 20 3.84 5.14 -2.21
N ARG A 21 4.94 4.74 -2.84
CA ARG A 21 6.30 4.98 -2.37
C ARG A 21 7.21 5.49 -3.50
N ASP A 22 8.49 5.65 -3.21
CA ASP A 22 9.48 5.98 -4.24
C ASP A 22 9.57 4.87 -5.30
N PRO A 23 9.87 5.20 -6.59
CA PRO A 23 9.86 4.22 -7.68
C PRO A 23 10.85 3.06 -7.55
N ASN A 24 11.89 3.22 -6.72
CA ASN A 24 12.89 2.19 -6.44
C ASN A 24 12.72 1.57 -5.05
N GLU A 25 11.58 1.74 -4.42
CA GLU A 25 11.33 1.23 -3.08
C GLU A 25 10.53 -0.07 -3.13
N ALA A 26 11.25 -1.19 -3.23
CA ALA A 26 10.64 -2.51 -3.27
C ALA A 26 9.75 -2.76 -2.04
N GLN A 27 8.56 -3.30 -2.30
CA GLN A 27 7.61 -3.68 -1.27
C GLN A 27 7.62 -5.21 -1.11
N LEU A 28 7.76 -5.67 0.12
CA LEU A 28 7.81 -7.09 0.46
C LEU A 28 6.47 -7.54 1.00
N LEU A 29 6.04 -8.73 0.58
CA LEU A 29 4.93 -9.45 1.22
C LEU A 29 5.54 -10.51 2.13
N GLU A 30 5.19 -10.47 3.43
CA GLU A 30 5.79 -11.36 4.44
C GLU A 30 4.72 -11.89 5.40
N TYR A 31 4.85 -13.16 5.75
CA TYR A 31 4.08 -13.80 6.81
C TYR A 31 4.98 -14.02 8.03
N HIS A 32 4.48 -13.64 9.21
CA HIS A 32 5.10 -13.92 10.51
C HIS A 32 4.11 -14.72 11.34
N PRO A 33 4.47 -15.95 11.79
CA PRO A 33 3.57 -16.77 12.60
C PRO A 33 3.37 -16.18 14.00
N ALA A 34 2.28 -16.57 14.64
CA ALA A 34 2.08 -16.30 16.06
C ALA A 34 3.25 -16.85 16.89
N ALA A 35 3.67 -16.11 17.89
CA ALA A 35 4.84 -16.48 18.68
C ALA A 35 4.71 -16.05 20.14
N GLU A 36 5.34 -16.82 21.03
CA GLU A 36 5.60 -16.45 22.43
C GLU A 36 7.03 -15.91 22.56
N HIS A 37 7.20 -14.87 23.34
CA HIS A 37 8.46 -14.16 23.46
C HIS A 37 8.92 -14.10 24.93
N ALA A 38 10.19 -14.32 25.17
CA ALA A 38 10.81 -14.01 26.45
C ALA A 38 10.79 -12.48 26.69
N PRO A 39 10.76 -12.03 27.94
CA PRO A 39 10.95 -10.62 28.27
C PRO A 39 12.24 -10.07 27.63
N GLY A 40 12.14 -8.90 27.00
CA GLY A 40 13.28 -8.31 26.28
C GLY A 40 12.92 -6.99 25.63
N GLU A 41 13.77 -6.55 24.74
CA GLU A 41 13.61 -5.36 23.93
C GLU A 41 13.26 -5.73 22.48
N LEU A 42 12.25 -5.09 21.92
CA LEU A 42 11.88 -5.17 20.51
C LEU A 42 12.41 -3.94 19.78
N SER A 43 13.28 -4.15 18.82
CA SER A 43 13.75 -3.09 17.93
C SER A 43 12.76 -2.89 16.78
N CYS A 44 12.19 -1.69 16.69
CA CYS A 44 11.38 -1.22 15.56
C CYS A 44 12.27 -0.48 14.56
N THR A 45 11.68 0.27 13.62
CA THR A 45 12.45 0.93 12.55
C THR A 45 13.49 1.93 13.10
N TRP A 46 13.11 2.81 14.03
CA TRP A 46 13.98 3.85 14.58
C TRP A 46 14.00 3.91 16.10
N SER A 47 13.25 3.07 16.77
CA SER A 47 13.16 3.04 18.23
C SER A 47 12.97 1.63 18.74
N SER A 48 13.09 1.47 20.04
CA SER A 48 12.86 0.19 20.71
C SER A 48 11.81 0.34 21.80
N LEU A 49 11.13 -0.76 22.09
CA LEU A 49 10.16 -0.86 23.21
C LEU A 49 10.23 -2.25 23.84
N ALA A 50 9.56 -2.41 24.99
CA ALA A 50 9.47 -3.72 25.63
C ALA A 50 8.75 -4.72 24.73
N GLN A 51 9.34 -5.94 24.62
CA GLN A 51 8.73 -7.02 23.85
C GLN A 51 7.41 -7.46 24.51
N HIS A 52 6.38 -7.64 23.66
CA HIS A 52 5.11 -8.19 24.10
C HIS A 52 5.24 -9.70 24.29
N PRO A 53 4.67 -10.30 25.36
CA PRO A 53 4.86 -11.74 25.65
C PRO A 53 4.36 -12.66 24.53
N ARG A 54 3.35 -12.23 23.79
CA ARG A 54 2.72 -13.01 22.73
C ARG A 54 2.36 -12.12 21.55
N THR A 55 2.63 -12.57 20.33
CA THR A 55 2.21 -11.91 19.08
C THR A 55 1.33 -12.83 18.25
N HIS A 56 0.34 -12.24 17.58
CA HIS A 56 -0.51 -12.94 16.62
C HIS A 56 0.21 -13.17 15.31
N GLY A 57 -0.24 -14.18 14.56
CA GLY A 57 0.18 -14.41 13.17
C GLY A 57 -0.27 -13.26 12.27
N VAL A 58 0.64 -12.73 11.46
CA VAL A 58 0.39 -11.58 10.59
C VAL A 58 0.92 -11.79 9.17
N LEU A 59 0.15 -11.33 8.19
CA LEU A 59 0.58 -11.16 6.81
C LEU A 59 0.68 -9.66 6.52
N MET A 60 1.82 -9.22 5.99
CA MET A 60 2.11 -7.79 5.85
C MET A 60 2.71 -7.45 4.50
N SER A 61 2.40 -6.23 4.02
CA SER A 61 3.09 -5.57 2.91
C SER A 61 3.87 -4.38 3.44
N ARG A 62 5.20 -4.41 3.27
CA ARG A 62 6.12 -3.41 3.82
C ARG A 62 7.24 -3.02 2.87
N PRO A 63 7.71 -1.77 2.89
CA PRO A 63 8.96 -1.38 2.25
C PRO A 63 10.14 -2.16 2.81
N TRP A 64 11.07 -2.55 1.95
CA TRP A 64 12.19 -3.44 2.28
C TRP A 64 13.06 -2.99 3.47
N TRP A 65 13.15 -1.69 3.74
CA TRP A 65 14.07 -1.12 4.72
C TRP A 65 13.48 -0.92 6.11
N MET A 66 12.15 -0.93 6.28
CA MET A 66 11.52 -0.69 7.57
C MET A 66 11.09 -1.98 8.27
N TRP A 67 11.01 -1.94 9.59
CA TRP A 67 10.46 -3.04 10.40
C TRP A 67 8.93 -3.09 10.34
N GLY A 68 8.29 -1.92 10.36
CA GLY A 68 6.84 -1.78 10.28
C GLY A 68 6.27 -2.08 8.90
N ALA A 69 4.94 -1.97 8.74
CA ALA A 69 4.24 -2.25 7.50
C ALA A 69 3.25 -1.14 7.12
N GLU A 70 2.92 -1.04 5.84
CA GLU A 70 1.92 -0.08 5.33
C GLU A 70 0.52 -0.68 5.22
N THR A 71 0.46 -2.00 5.10
CA THR A 71 -0.79 -2.77 5.08
C THR A 71 -0.50 -4.14 5.65
N GLY A 72 -1.49 -4.71 6.33
CA GLY A 72 -1.41 -6.09 6.78
C GLY A 72 -2.72 -6.57 7.37
N ALA A 73 -2.76 -7.88 7.60
CA ALA A 73 -3.85 -8.57 8.28
C ALA A 73 -3.30 -9.51 9.33
N ASN A 74 -4.09 -9.82 10.36
CA ASN A 74 -3.74 -10.83 11.34
C ASN A 74 -4.69 -12.04 11.30
N GLU A 75 -4.35 -13.08 12.02
CA GLU A 75 -5.10 -14.33 12.10
C GLU A 75 -6.52 -14.20 12.69
N HIS A 76 -6.84 -13.07 13.33
CA HIS A 76 -8.16 -12.76 13.85
C HIS A 76 -9.06 -11.99 12.87
N GLY A 77 -8.57 -11.72 11.65
CA GLY A 77 -9.32 -11.00 10.62
C GLY A 77 -9.23 -9.48 10.70
N VAL A 78 -8.38 -8.94 11.57
CA VAL A 78 -8.11 -7.50 11.59
C VAL A 78 -7.22 -7.13 10.41
N VAL A 79 -7.61 -6.11 9.64
CA VAL A 79 -6.83 -5.52 8.54
C VAL A 79 -6.58 -4.05 8.83
N ILE A 80 -5.35 -3.60 8.66
CA ILE A 80 -4.97 -2.20 8.85
C ILE A 80 -4.22 -1.70 7.61
N GLY A 81 -4.59 -0.50 7.15
CA GLY A 81 -3.81 0.27 6.18
C GLY A 81 -3.53 1.65 6.72
N ASN A 82 -2.32 2.16 6.56
CA ASN A 82 -1.96 3.51 6.95
C ASN A 82 -1.83 4.45 5.77
N GLU A 83 -1.96 5.74 6.06
CA GLU A 83 -1.78 6.86 5.14
C GLU A 83 -0.83 7.89 5.75
N ALA A 84 0.07 8.42 4.94
CA ALA A 84 0.77 9.64 5.29
C ALA A 84 -0.20 10.81 5.33
N VAL A 85 -0.31 11.53 6.44
CA VAL A 85 -1.08 12.77 6.50
C VAL A 85 -0.19 13.97 6.82
N PHE A 86 -0.45 15.07 6.15
CA PHE A 86 0.30 16.29 6.35
C PHE A 86 -0.43 17.21 7.31
N THR A 87 0.19 17.43 8.48
CA THR A 87 -0.37 18.26 9.53
C THR A 87 0.46 19.52 9.75
N ARG A 88 -0.14 20.55 10.38
CA ARG A 88 0.57 21.76 10.82
C ARG A 88 1.58 21.45 11.91
N ARG A 89 1.47 20.32 12.59
CA ARG A 89 2.41 19.79 13.58
C ARG A 89 3.02 18.52 13.04
N VAL A 90 4.23 18.63 12.54
CA VAL A 90 5.00 17.46 12.09
C VAL A 90 5.44 16.65 13.29
N GLY A 91 5.37 15.33 13.20
CA GLY A 91 5.86 14.39 14.21
C GLY A 91 7.32 14.63 14.59
N ARG A 92 7.73 14.12 15.75
CA ARG A 92 9.13 14.26 16.23
C ARG A 92 10.07 13.54 15.26
N ARG A 93 11.22 14.12 15.01
CA ARG A 93 12.25 13.54 14.14
C ARG A 93 13.05 12.43 14.81
N ASP A 94 13.07 12.37 16.15
CA ASP A 94 14.00 11.57 16.92
C ASP A 94 13.27 10.52 17.77
N GLY A 95 13.64 9.23 17.63
CA GLY A 95 13.37 8.18 18.59
C GLY A 95 11.89 7.83 18.86
N ALA A 96 11.00 8.17 17.94
CA ALA A 96 9.59 7.79 18.02
C ALA A 96 9.28 6.62 17.09
N LEU A 97 8.11 6.01 17.25
CA LEU A 97 7.62 4.96 16.36
C LEU A 97 7.18 5.54 15.02
N LEU A 98 7.46 4.88 13.93
CA LEU A 98 6.78 5.17 12.66
C LEU A 98 5.30 4.77 12.76
N GLY A 99 4.42 5.43 11.99
CA GLY A 99 3.05 4.94 11.84
C GLY A 99 2.99 3.51 11.32
N MET A 100 3.94 3.11 10.51
CA MET A 100 4.10 1.75 10.00
C MET A 100 4.49 0.78 11.12
N ASP A 101 5.30 1.21 12.11
CA ASP A 101 5.60 0.42 13.31
C ASP A 101 4.34 0.26 14.18
N LEU A 102 3.56 1.35 14.35
CA LEU A 102 2.29 1.32 15.09
C LEU A 102 1.29 0.34 14.46
N LEU A 103 1.19 0.31 13.13
CA LEU A 103 0.34 -0.61 12.38
C LEU A 103 0.73 -2.07 12.67
N ARG A 104 2.01 -2.42 12.53
CA ARG A 104 2.50 -3.77 12.79
C ARG A 104 2.26 -4.18 14.24
N LEU A 105 2.59 -3.31 15.19
CA LEU A 105 2.38 -3.55 16.62
C LEU A 105 0.91 -3.80 16.96
N ALA A 106 -0.02 -3.08 16.31
CA ALA A 106 -1.45 -3.29 16.49
C ALA A 106 -1.89 -4.64 15.92
N LEU A 107 -1.47 -5.01 14.71
CA LEU A 107 -1.79 -6.32 14.13
C LEU A 107 -1.26 -7.48 14.98
N GLU A 108 -0.05 -7.36 15.52
CA GLU A 108 0.58 -8.39 16.35
C GLU A 108 -0.07 -8.56 17.75
N ARG A 109 -0.91 -7.60 18.21
CA ARG A 109 -1.36 -7.51 19.60
C ARG A 109 -2.87 -7.41 19.79
N SER A 110 -3.67 -7.41 18.74
CA SER A 110 -5.09 -7.10 18.82
C SER A 110 -5.94 -8.15 18.12
N ALA A 111 -7.06 -8.52 18.72
CA ALA A 111 -7.98 -9.52 18.20
C ALA A 111 -9.18 -8.92 17.44
N ASP A 112 -9.42 -7.61 17.55
CA ASP A 112 -10.46 -6.89 16.84
C ASP A 112 -10.03 -5.46 16.51
N ARG A 113 -10.86 -4.74 15.72
CA ARG A 113 -10.58 -3.36 15.28
C ARG A 113 -10.47 -2.36 16.44
N HIS A 114 -11.21 -2.57 17.52
CA HIS A 114 -11.22 -1.64 18.65
C HIS A 114 -9.96 -1.82 19.51
N GLU A 115 -9.54 -3.06 19.76
CA GLU A 115 -8.25 -3.35 20.40
C GLU A 115 -7.09 -2.81 19.57
N ALA A 116 -7.16 -2.92 18.23
CA ALA A 116 -6.13 -2.39 17.35
C ALA A 116 -6.03 -0.87 17.42
N VAL A 117 -7.16 -0.16 17.39
CA VAL A 117 -7.21 1.30 17.59
C VAL A 117 -6.66 1.66 18.98
N GLN A 118 -7.08 0.98 20.02
CA GLN A 118 -6.60 1.23 21.39
C GLN A 118 -5.10 0.99 21.52
N THR A 119 -4.58 -0.04 20.87
CA THR A 119 -3.13 -0.35 20.84
C THR A 119 -2.35 0.78 20.17
N ILE A 120 -2.81 1.25 19.00
CA ILE A 120 -2.18 2.37 18.29
C ILE A 120 -2.19 3.63 19.18
N VAL A 121 -3.33 3.96 19.77
CA VAL A 121 -3.49 5.16 20.60
C VAL A 121 -2.58 5.10 21.82
N THR A 122 -2.59 3.98 22.55
CA THR A 122 -1.75 3.79 23.74
C THR A 122 -0.26 3.96 23.41
N LEU A 123 0.20 3.35 22.34
CA LEU A 123 1.59 3.46 21.89
C LEU A 123 1.91 4.88 21.39
N LEU A 124 1.00 5.52 20.66
CA LEU A 124 1.14 6.90 20.21
C LEU A 124 1.25 7.88 21.38
N GLU A 125 0.42 7.74 22.40
CA GLU A 125 0.46 8.59 23.61
C GLU A 125 1.73 8.37 24.42
N ALA A 126 2.18 7.12 24.55
CA ALA A 126 3.37 6.77 25.31
C ALA A 126 4.68 7.20 24.57
N HIS A 127 4.82 6.81 23.32
CA HIS A 127 6.08 6.94 22.57
C HIS A 127 6.07 8.10 21.56
N GLY A 128 4.90 8.55 21.10
CA GLY A 128 4.74 9.47 19.98
C GLY A 128 4.96 8.80 18.63
N GLN A 129 4.83 9.59 17.55
CA GLN A 129 5.16 9.16 16.20
C GLN A 129 6.19 10.08 15.58
N GLY A 130 7.05 9.54 14.70
CA GLY A 130 8.07 10.31 14.00
C GLY A 130 9.24 9.46 13.54
N GLY A 131 10.25 10.12 12.99
CA GLY A 131 11.38 9.50 12.33
C GLY A 131 11.31 9.68 10.82
N SER A 132 12.36 9.24 10.11
CA SER A 132 12.36 9.28 8.64
C SER A 132 11.34 8.28 8.08
N CYS A 133 10.47 8.77 7.21
CA CYS A 133 9.44 7.98 6.55
C CYS A 133 9.81 7.59 5.10
N SER A 134 11.04 7.84 4.65
CA SER A 134 11.55 7.47 3.33
C SER A 134 13.01 7.09 3.42
N HIS A 135 13.41 6.05 2.69
CA HIS A 135 14.81 5.67 2.52
C HIS A 135 15.56 6.69 1.65
N GLU A 136 14.95 7.10 0.54
CA GLU A 136 15.57 8.02 -0.44
C GLU A 136 15.62 9.46 0.06
N HIS A 137 14.70 9.83 0.97
CA HIS A 137 14.57 11.18 1.52
C HIS A 137 14.58 11.17 3.05
N PRO A 138 15.76 11.05 3.71
CA PRO A 138 15.87 10.87 5.17
C PRO A 138 15.27 11.98 6.04
N ARG A 139 14.97 13.14 5.46
CA ARG A 139 14.31 14.26 6.15
C ARG A 139 12.80 14.29 5.94
N PHE A 140 12.25 13.36 5.16
CA PHE A 140 10.83 13.30 4.90
C PHE A 140 10.10 12.65 6.08
N THR A 141 9.23 13.43 6.72
CA THR A 141 8.44 13.02 7.88
C THR A 141 6.99 13.42 7.68
N TYR A 142 6.08 12.63 8.23
CA TYR A 142 4.65 12.88 8.23
C TYR A 142 3.98 12.25 9.46
N ASP A 143 2.76 12.66 9.76
CA ASP A 143 1.88 11.97 10.68
C ASP A 143 1.06 10.91 9.92
N ASN A 144 0.26 10.12 10.61
CA ASN A 144 -0.45 8.99 10.00
C ASN A 144 -1.96 9.06 10.22
N SER A 145 -2.72 8.58 9.25
CA SER A 145 -4.09 8.10 9.42
C SER A 145 -4.11 6.60 9.19
N PHE A 146 -5.06 5.93 9.81
CA PHE A 146 -5.25 4.49 9.70
C PHE A 146 -6.71 4.19 9.37
N MET A 147 -6.93 3.21 8.49
CA MET A 147 -8.17 2.49 8.36
C MET A 147 -7.97 1.14 9.04
N VAL A 148 -8.70 0.89 10.10
CA VAL A 148 -8.67 -0.37 10.85
C VAL A 148 -10.01 -1.06 10.64
N ALA A 149 -10.00 -2.26 10.07
CA ALA A 149 -11.21 -3.00 9.74
C ALA A 149 -11.14 -4.44 10.22
N ASP A 150 -12.31 -5.01 10.51
CA ASP A 150 -12.53 -6.42 10.76
C ASP A 150 -13.85 -6.87 10.12
N PRO A 151 -14.29 -8.13 10.24
CA PRO A 151 -15.55 -8.59 9.63
C PRO A 151 -16.81 -7.85 10.09
N GLU A 152 -16.76 -7.10 11.21
CA GLU A 152 -17.91 -6.42 11.79
C GLU A 152 -17.98 -4.92 11.45
N GLY A 153 -16.88 -4.33 10.92
CA GLY A 153 -16.90 -2.92 10.57
C GLY A 153 -15.51 -2.31 10.40
N ALA A 154 -15.43 -0.99 10.47
CA ALA A 154 -14.16 -0.29 10.35
C ALA A 154 -14.13 0.99 11.19
N VAL A 155 -12.92 1.43 11.54
CA VAL A 155 -12.63 2.68 12.22
C VAL A 155 -11.59 3.46 11.43
N VAL A 156 -11.85 4.74 11.17
CA VAL A 156 -10.83 5.69 10.75
C VAL A 156 -10.18 6.29 11.97
N LEU A 157 -8.87 6.17 12.10
CA LEU A 157 -8.08 6.81 13.14
C LEU A 157 -7.15 7.85 12.50
N GLU A 158 -7.34 9.12 12.80
CA GLU A 158 -6.50 10.22 12.33
C GLU A 158 -5.60 10.74 13.45
N THR A 159 -4.34 11.03 13.14
CA THR A 159 -3.37 11.48 14.13
C THR A 159 -2.65 12.77 13.73
N ALA A 160 -2.18 13.53 14.72
CA ALA A 160 -1.36 14.73 14.56
C ALA A 160 -0.42 14.86 15.77
N GLY A 161 0.86 14.48 15.62
CA GLY A 161 1.78 14.30 16.75
C GLY A 161 1.26 13.22 17.68
N ARG A 162 0.91 13.58 18.93
CA ARG A 162 0.29 12.69 19.93
C ARG A 162 -1.24 12.85 20.01
N HIS A 163 -1.81 13.79 19.26
CA HIS A 163 -3.26 13.98 19.20
C HIS A 163 -3.87 13.00 18.21
N TRP A 164 -5.09 12.58 18.49
CA TRP A 164 -5.82 11.66 17.63
C TRP A 164 -7.33 11.93 17.66
N ALA A 165 -8.02 11.45 16.65
CA ALA A 165 -9.47 11.35 16.58
C ALA A 165 -9.85 10.06 15.88
N ALA A 166 -10.95 9.44 16.28
CA ALA A 166 -11.47 8.23 15.67
C ALA A 166 -12.91 8.42 15.19
N GLU A 167 -13.27 7.76 14.08
CA GLU A 167 -14.60 7.75 13.47
C GLU A 167 -15.00 6.32 13.14
N GLU A 168 -16.11 5.85 13.73
CA GLU A 168 -16.70 4.55 13.37
C GLU A 168 -17.35 4.62 11.99
N VAL A 169 -17.08 3.61 11.17
CA VAL A 169 -17.72 3.42 9.86
C VAL A 169 -18.72 2.26 9.98
N ALA A 170 -19.98 2.60 10.16
CA ALA A 170 -21.03 1.61 10.39
C ALA A 170 -21.59 1.01 9.10
N ALA A 171 -21.60 1.74 8.00
CA ALA A 171 -22.13 1.29 6.72
C ALA A 171 -21.65 2.16 5.54
N GLY A 172 -21.75 1.62 4.33
CA GLY A 172 -21.44 2.32 3.09
C GLY A 172 -19.95 2.38 2.78
N ALA A 173 -19.57 3.31 1.92
CA ALA A 173 -18.19 3.50 1.50
C ALA A 173 -17.52 4.63 2.28
N ARG A 174 -16.33 4.35 2.81
CA ARG A 174 -15.47 5.35 3.45
C ARG A 174 -14.04 5.23 2.92
N SER A 175 -13.49 6.34 2.45
CA SER A 175 -12.12 6.39 1.97
C SER A 175 -11.29 7.40 2.75
N ILE A 176 -10.03 7.09 2.98
CA ILE A 176 -9.00 8.01 3.43
C ILE A 176 -7.89 8.12 2.39
N SER A 177 -7.20 9.24 2.40
CA SER A 177 -6.03 9.53 1.58
C SER A 177 -5.08 10.43 2.39
N ASN A 178 -4.15 11.12 1.76
CA ASN A 178 -3.11 11.89 2.44
C ASN A 178 -3.58 13.23 3.08
N GLY A 179 -4.77 13.25 3.65
CA GLY A 179 -5.33 14.43 4.31
C GLY A 179 -6.33 14.05 5.39
N LEU A 180 -6.34 14.81 6.46
CA LEU A 180 -7.29 14.65 7.56
C LEU A 180 -8.69 14.96 7.09
N THR A 181 -9.68 14.22 7.59
CA THR A 181 -11.07 14.25 7.15
C THR A 181 -12.10 14.28 8.28
N ILE A 182 -11.72 13.90 9.51
CA ILE A 182 -12.61 13.92 10.67
C ILE A 182 -12.89 15.38 11.06
N PRO A 183 -14.17 15.83 11.05
CA PRO A 183 -14.52 17.21 11.36
C PRO A 183 -14.00 17.68 12.72
N GLY A 184 -13.61 18.93 12.82
CA GLY A 184 -12.97 19.49 14.02
C GLY A 184 -11.51 19.10 14.19
N PHE A 185 -11.13 17.84 13.96
CA PHE A 185 -9.74 17.41 13.98
C PHE A 185 -8.99 17.91 12.74
N ALA A 186 -9.57 17.72 11.56
CA ALA A 186 -9.03 18.24 10.30
C ALA A 186 -8.91 19.77 10.32
N ASP A 187 -9.93 20.48 10.81
CA ASP A 187 -9.92 21.97 10.91
C ASP A 187 -8.75 22.49 11.76
N ARG A 188 -8.42 21.76 12.81
CA ARG A 188 -7.36 22.12 13.76
C ARG A 188 -5.97 21.79 13.26
N PHE A 189 -5.79 20.66 12.58
CA PHE A 189 -4.46 20.08 12.33
C PHE A 189 -4.05 19.98 10.85
N ALA A 190 -4.98 19.98 9.88
CA ALA A 190 -4.62 19.79 8.48
C ALA A 190 -3.71 20.87 7.91
N ASP A 191 -2.73 20.46 7.07
CA ASP A 191 -1.94 21.37 6.23
C ASP A 191 -2.55 21.40 4.81
N PRO A 192 -3.30 22.46 4.47
CA PRO A 192 -4.02 22.52 3.18
C PRO A 192 -3.09 22.66 1.98
N LEU A 193 -1.88 23.20 2.15
CA LEU A 193 -0.93 23.37 1.04
C LEU A 193 -0.34 22.02 0.64
N ARG A 194 0.13 21.25 1.61
CA ARG A 194 0.65 19.90 1.35
C ARG A 194 -0.43 18.95 0.86
N GLY A 195 -1.66 19.05 1.38
CA GLY A 195 -2.81 18.28 0.89
C GLY A 195 -3.13 18.55 -0.59
N ARG A 196 -3.00 19.81 -1.05
CA ARG A 196 -3.14 20.14 -2.49
C ARG A 196 -2.03 19.52 -3.34
N VAL A 197 -0.79 19.57 -2.90
CA VAL A 197 0.34 18.94 -3.62
C VAL A 197 0.13 17.43 -3.70
N ALA A 198 -0.35 16.81 -2.62
CA ALA A 198 -0.66 15.39 -2.55
C ALA A 198 -1.92 14.98 -3.33
N GLN A 199 -2.73 15.92 -3.83
CA GLN A 199 -3.99 15.65 -4.54
C GLN A 199 -4.97 14.76 -3.75
N CYS A 200 -4.87 14.74 -2.42
CA CYS A 200 -5.60 13.80 -1.56
C CYS A 200 -7.12 13.91 -1.68
N HIS A 201 -7.66 15.13 -1.86
CA HIS A 201 -9.10 15.34 -2.03
C HIS A 201 -9.63 14.74 -3.33
N ALA A 202 -8.89 14.88 -4.44
CA ALA A 202 -9.28 14.32 -5.73
C ALA A 202 -9.28 12.78 -5.69
N ARG A 203 -8.23 12.17 -5.15
CA ARG A 203 -8.11 10.72 -5.03
C ARG A 203 -9.18 10.14 -4.10
N ARG A 204 -9.36 10.73 -2.91
CA ARG A 204 -10.41 10.32 -1.98
C ARG A 204 -11.81 10.40 -2.62
N ALA A 205 -12.12 11.49 -3.32
CA ALA A 205 -13.43 11.64 -3.99
C ALA A 205 -13.66 10.53 -5.04
N ARG A 206 -12.61 10.12 -5.75
CA ARG A 206 -12.68 9.05 -6.75
C ARG A 206 -12.90 7.68 -6.09
N THR A 207 -12.10 7.34 -5.07
CA THR A 207 -12.24 6.07 -4.35
C THR A 207 -13.59 5.97 -3.64
N GLU A 208 -14.10 7.04 -3.02
CA GLU A 208 -15.43 7.08 -2.43
C GLU A 208 -16.53 6.91 -3.49
N ALA A 209 -16.38 7.53 -4.67
CA ALA A 209 -17.35 7.38 -5.75
C ALA A 209 -17.40 5.93 -6.25
N SER A 210 -16.25 5.30 -6.47
CA SER A 210 -16.16 3.88 -6.84
C SER A 210 -16.75 2.98 -5.74
N GLY A 211 -16.45 3.26 -4.49
CA GLY A 211 -16.92 2.48 -3.34
C GLY A 211 -18.45 2.47 -3.17
N ARG A 212 -19.15 3.54 -3.56
CA ARG A 212 -20.63 3.57 -3.47
C ARG A 212 -21.32 2.48 -4.28
N SER A 213 -20.73 2.09 -5.39
CA SER A 213 -21.23 1.03 -6.27
C SER A 213 -20.56 -0.31 -6.09
N ALA A 214 -19.42 -0.35 -5.41
CA ALA A 214 -18.66 -1.58 -5.20
C ALA A 214 -19.42 -2.58 -4.31
N ARG A 215 -19.41 -3.85 -4.71
CA ARG A 215 -20.05 -4.97 -4.01
C ARG A 215 -19.15 -6.19 -3.92
N ARG A 216 -18.11 -6.23 -4.71
CA ARG A 216 -17.24 -7.39 -4.91
C ARG A 216 -15.78 -6.99 -4.95
N VAL A 217 -14.90 -7.98 -4.85
CA VAL A 217 -13.45 -7.80 -4.92
C VAL A 217 -13.00 -7.13 -6.22
N ASP A 218 -13.58 -7.54 -7.36
CA ASP A 218 -13.25 -6.98 -8.68
C ASP A 218 -13.61 -5.50 -8.80
N ASP A 219 -14.68 -5.03 -8.15
CA ASP A 219 -15.01 -3.60 -8.06
C ASP A 219 -13.94 -2.83 -7.28
N MET A 220 -13.43 -3.41 -6.19
CA MET A 220 -12.38 -2.82 -5.36
C MET A 220 -11.04 -2.76 -6.12
N VAL A 221 -10.72 -3.82 -6.88
CA VAL A 221 -9.55 -3.83 -7.79
C VAL A 221 -9.67 -2.74 -8.86
N ALA A 222 -10.85 -2.56 -9.46
CA ALA A 222 -11.10 -1.50 -10.43
C ALA A 222 -10.89 -0.10 -9.82
N ALA A 223 -11.34 0.11 -8.58
CA ALA A 223 -11.12 1.37 -7.86
C ALA A 223 -9.62 1.66 -7.62
N LEU A 224 -8.82 0.64 -7.30
CA LEU A 224 -7.38 0.79 -7.11
C LEU A 224 -6.62 1.04 -8.43
N ARG A 225 -7.16 0.59 -9.57
CA ARG A 225 -6.59 0.77 -10.93
C ARG A 225 -6.97 2.08 -11.59
N ASP A 226 -7.83 2.88 -10.98
CA ASP A 226 -8.32 4.12 -11.58
C ASP A 226 -7.17 5.12 -11.85
N HIS A 227 -7.03 5.51 -13.12
CA HIS A 227 -6.11 6.56 -13.59
C HIS A 227 -6.80 7.91 -13.83
N GLY A 228 -8.12 7.98 -13.64
CA GLY A 228 -8.90 9.15 -14.04
C GLY A 228 -9.29 9.21 -15.52
N GLY A 229 -8.88 8.20 -16.29
CA GLY A 229 -9.09 8.01 -17.71
C GLY A 229 -8.44 6.70 -18.14
N ASP A 230 -8.31 6.47 -19.45
CA ASP A 230 -7.75 5.23 -20.01
C ASP A 230 -6.25 5.05 -19.72
N ALA A 231 -5.53 6.13 -19.42
CA ALA A 231 -4.10 6.12 -19.15
C ALA A 231 -3.73 7.19 -18.10
N PRO A 232 -2.55 7.05 -17.43
CA PRO A 232 -2.06 8.04 -16.49
C PRO A 232 -1.89 9.42 -17.13
N SER A 233 -2.49 10.44 -16.50
CA SER A 233 -2.38 11.84 -16.92
C SER A 233 -1.28 12.55 -16.14
N TYR A 234 -0.17 12.89 -16.80
CA TYR A 234 1.01 13.48 -16.14
C TYR A 234 0.95 15.00 -16.07
N HIS A 235 1.07 15.54 -14.86
CA HIS A 235 1.24 16.96 -14.59
C HIS A 235 2.67 17.26 -14.14
N LEU A 236 3.22 18.41 -14.53
CA LEU A 236 4.61 18.77 -14.24
C LEU A 236 4.93 18.85 -12.74
N THR A 237 3.98 19.24 -11.92
CA THR A 237 4.16 19.42 -10.47
C THR A 237 4.10 18.11 -9.70
N ASN A 238 3.09 17.27 -9.96
CA ASN A 238 2.75 16.11 -9.13
C ASN A 238 2.58 14.78 -9.90
N GLY A 239 3.06 14.72 -11.14
CA GLY A 239 2.97 13.49 -11.94
C GLY A 239 1.54 13.06 -12.20
N ALA A 240 1.25 11.76 -12.18
CA ALA A 240 -0.09 11.21 -12.32
C ALA A 240 -0.71 10.88 -10.94
N LEU A 241 -0.69 11.84 -10.02
CA LEU A 241 -1.12 11.66 -8.62
C LEU A 241 -2.57 12.12 -8.35
N SER A 242 -3.32 12.47 -9.37
CA SER A 242 -4.73 12.85 -9.22
C SER A 242 -5.70 11.67 -9.19
N ALA A 243 -5.19 10.46 -9.35
CA ALA A 243 -5.93 9.21 -9.36
C ALA A 243 -5.27 8.15 -8.45
N PRO A 244 -6.02 7.14 -7.96
CA PRO A 244 -5.54 6.13 -7.02
C PRO A 244 -4.34 5.31 -7.52
N CYS A 245 -4.31 4.94 -8.80
CA CYS A 245 -3.15 4.27 -9.39
C CYS A 245 -2.07 5.31 -9.72
N ALA A 246 -1.17 5.55 -8.77
CA ALA A 246 -0.17 6.59 -8.88
C ALA A 246 1.02 6.20 -9.76
N HIS A 247 1.39 7.11 -10.70
CA HIS A 247 2.58 6.96 -11.53
C HIS A 247 3.48 8.19 -11.41
N PRO A 248 4.78 8.00 -11.14
CA PRO A 248 5.69 9.10 -10.88
C PRO A 248 6.06 9.89 -12.15
N GLY A 249 6.22 11.18 -11.99
CA GLY A 249 6.54 12.08 -13.10
C GLY A 249 6.42 13.54 -12.74
N GLY A 250 6.18 13.89 -11.46
CA GLY A 250 6.09 15.25 -10.97
C GLY A 250 7.41 15.77 -10.38
N LEU A 251 7.66 17.07 -10.49
CA LEU A 251 8.84 17.69 -9.90
C LEU A 251 8.79 17.78 -8.37
N LEU A 252 7.58 17.84 -7.78
CA LEU A 252 7.37 17.92 -6.34
C LEU A 252 7.07 16.56 -5.71
N THR A 253 6.63 15.60 -6.50
CA THR A 253 6.27 14.26 -6.02
C THR A 253 6.73 13.20 -7.02
N ALA A 254 7.49 12.24 -6.53
CA ALA A 254 8.02 11.13 -7.32
C ALA A 254 7.44 9.82 -6.78
N THR A 255 6.11 9.70 -6.77
CA THR A 255 5.40 8.63 -6.07
C THR A 255 4.80 7.64 -7.06
N GLN A 256 4.99 6.36 -6.78
CA GLN A 256 4.46 5.21 -7.52
C GLN A 256 3.67 4.31 -6.57
N THR A 257 2.57 3.72 -7.04
CA THR A 257 1.95 2.61 -6.31
C THR A 257 2.87 1.39 -6.37
N THR A 258 3.41 0.98 -5.23
CA THR A 258 4.41 -0.09 -5.10
C THR A 258 3.82 -1.41 -4.65
N ALA A 259 2.61 -1.40 -4.10
CA ALA A 259 1.81 -2.58 -3.79
C ALA A 259 0.34 -2.22 -3.66
N SER A 260 -0.52 -3.22 -3.90
CA SER A 260 -1.97 -3.09 -3.74
C SER A 260 -2.54 -4.30 -3.00
N TRP A 261 -3.57 -4.05 -2.21
CA TRP A 261 -4.22 -5.03 -1.34
C TRP A 261 -5.73 -4.85 -1.39
N VAL A 262 -6.47 -5.93 -1.60
CA VAL A 262 -7.93 -6.00 -1.41
C VAL A 262 -8.22 -7.14 -0.45
N ALA A 263 -9.16 -6.97 0.45
CA ALA A 263 -9.62 -8.02 1.37
C ALA A 263 -11.14 -8.13 1.35
N ASP A 264 -11.64 -9.34 1.27
CA ASP A 264 -12.99 -9.72 1.69
C ASP A 264 -12.89 -10.27 3.12
N LEU A 265 -13.30 -9.45 4.08
CA LEU A 265 -13.14 -9.79 5.49
C LEU A 265 -14.13 -10.86 5.96
N ARG A 266 -15.22 -11.09 5.23
CA ARG A 266 -16.16 -12.15 5.54
C ARG A 266 -15.58 -13.54 5.26
N SER A 267 -14.88 -13.68 4.12
CA SER A 267 -14.23 -14.95 3.73
C SER A 267 -12.84 -15.11 4.34
N GLY A 268 -12.24 -14.03 4.83
CA GLY A 268 -10.84 -13.96 5.24
C GLY A 268 -9.87 -14.18 4.09
N LEU A 269 -10.32 -13.92 2.84
CA LEU A 269 -9.49 -14.00 1.64
C LEU A 269 -8.97 -12.62 1.26
N HIS A 270 -7.67 -12.53 1.08
CA HIS A 270 -7.00 -11.32 0.62
C HIS A 270 -6.50 -11.50 -0.82
N TRP A 271 -6.49 -10.42 -1.56
CA TRP A 271 -6.00 -10.33 -2.93
C TRP A 271 -4.90 -9.29 -2.99
N VAL A 272 -3.70 -9.72 -3.32
CA VAL A 272 -2.53 -8.85 -3.27
C VAL A 272 -1.77 -8.87 -4.59
N THR A 273 -1.16 -7.73 -4.93
CA THR A 273 -0.24 -7.72 -6.07
C THR A 273 1.14 -8.26 -5.67
N GLY A 274 1.66 -7.88 -4.50
CA GLY A 274 3.06 -8.15 -4.09
C GLY A 274 4.08 -7.51 -5.03
N THR A 275 3.62 -6.67 -5.95
CA THR A 275 4.40 -6.03 -7.02
C THR A 275 3.83 -4.64 -7.29
N SER A 276 4.59 -3.80 -8.02
CA SER A 276 4.26 -2.42 -8.29
C SER A 276 3.21 -2.26 -9.37
N ALA A 277 2.43 -1.21 -9.20
CA ALA A 277 1.34 -0.69 -9.99
C ALA A 277 0.21 -1.71 -10.27
N PRO A 278 -0.96 -1.52 -9.66
CA PRO A 278 -2.08 -2.45 -9.81
C PRO A 278 -2.54 -2.59 -11.27
N CYS A 279 -2.30 -1.58 -12.10
CA CYS A 279 -2.67 -1.60 -13.52
C CYS A 279 -1.80 -2.52 -14.39
N THR A 280 -0.64 -2.97 -13.90
CA THR A 280 0.26 -3.89 -14.60
C THR A 280 0.42 -5.22 -13.87
N SER A 281 -0.04 -5.32 -12.64
CA SER A 281 0.08 -6.50 -11.79
C SER A 281 -1.16 -7.40 -11.85
N VAL A 282 -0.98 -8.68 -11.52
CA VAL A 282 -2.05 -9.63 -11.22
C VAL A 282 -2.35 -9.60 -9.71
N PHE A 283 -3.62 -9.48 -9.33
CA PHE A 283 -4.08 -9.71 -7.97
C PHE A 283 -4.19 -11.21 -7.69
N LYS A 284 -3.47 -11.67 -6.67
CA LYS A 284 -3.34 -13.09 -6.30
C LYS A 284 -3.96 -13.34 -4.93
N PRO A 285 -4.70 -14.47 -4.74
CA PRO A 285 -5.30 -14.79 -3.45
C PRO A 285 -4.23 -15.19 -2.43
N VAL A 286 -4.42 -14.76 -1.18
CA VAL A 286 -3.64 -15.16 -0.01
C VAL A 286 -4.51 -15.19 1.24
N ARG A 287 -4.09 -15.93 2.25
CA ARG A 287 -4.65 -15.90 3.61
C ARG A 287 -3.55 -15.53 4.59
N VAL A 288 -3.90 -15.30 5.85
CA VAL A 288 -2.92 -15.06 6.92
C VAL A 288 -2.25 -16.39 7.31
N GLU A 289 -1.41 -16.87 6.40
CA GLU A 289 -0.70 -18.15 6.47
C GLU A 289 0.62 -18.05 5.68
N PRO A 290 1.53 -19.05 5.76
CA PRO A 290 2.75 -19.04 4.97
C PRO A 290 2.48 -18.81 3.49
N LEU A 291 3.29 -17.95 2.88
CA LEU A 291 3.15 -17.61 1.46
C LEU A 291 3.43 -18.84 0.58
N PRO A 292 2.76 -18.96 -0.59
CA PRO A 292 2.93 -20.08 -1.51
C PRO A 292 4.25 -20.03 -2.30
N TYR A 293 5.19 -19.19 -1.90
CA TYR A 293 6.52 -19.07 -2.50
C TYR A 293 7.54 -18.64 -1.46
N ASP A 294 8.80 -19.01 -1.68
CA ASP A 294 9.92 -18.55 -0.86
C ASP A 294 10.41 -17.19 -1.41
N ALA A 295 10.21 -16.14 -0.63
CA ALA A 295 10.76 -14.83 -0.95
C ALA A 295 12.26 -14.80 -0.62
N PRO A 296 13.16 -14.54 -1.60
CA PRO A 296 14.58 -14.40 -1.29
C PRO A 296 14.81 -13.24 -0.32
N PRO A 297 15.68 -13.39 0.68
CA PRO A 297 16.01 -12.30 1.59
C PRO A 297 16.83 -11.21 0.88
N GLY A 298 16.88 -10.02 1.48
CA GLY A 298 17.85 -8.99 1.11
C GLY A 298 17.43 -8.07 -0.04
N SER A 299 16.14 -7.90 -0.31
CA SER A 299 15.68 -6.86 -1.25
C SER A 299 16.18 -5.48 -0.84
N THR A 300 16.48 -4.63 -1.83
CA THR A 300 16.96 -3.27 -1.64
C THR A 300 16.34 -2.32 -2.67
N ASN A 301 16.85 -1.09 -2.77
CA ASN A 301 16.53 -0.14 -3.85
C ASN A 301 17.28 -0.42 -5.18
N ARG A 302 17.85 -1.61 -5.33
CA ARG A 302 18.59 -2.05 -6.52
C ARG A 302 17.90 -3.23 -7.17
N TYR A 303 17.94 -3.24 -8.50
CA TYR A 303 17.40 -4.36 -9.28
C TYR A 303 18.11 -5.67 -8.92
N ASP A 304 17.31 -6.64 -8.55
CA ASP A 304 17.73 -8.02 -8.33
C ASP A 304 16.71 -8.95 -9.02
N PRO A 305 17.12 -9.72 -10.04
CA PRO A 305 16.22 -10.62 -10.75
C PRO A 305 15.68 -11.77 -9.89
N ALA A 306 16.28 -12.07 -8.75
CA ALA A 306 15.77 -13.04 -7.81
C ALA A 306 14.55 -12.55 -7.04
N GLN A 307 14.39 -11.23 -6.90
CA GLN A 307 13.28 -10.60 -6.18
C GLN A 307 12.05 -10.47 -7.06
N PRO A 308 10.88 -11.04 -6.70
CA PRO A 308 9.66 -10.96 -7.51
C PRO A 308 9.24 -9.51 -7.82
N TRP A 309 9.32 -8.62 -6.82
CA TRP A 309 9.00 -7.21 -7.01
C TRP A 309 9.85 -6.56 -8.10
N TRP A 310 11.17 -6.81 -8.09
CA TRP A 310 12.10 -6.25 -9.08
C TRP A 310 11.94 -6.88 -10.47
N ARG A 311 11.60 -8.16 -10.57
CA ARG A 311 11.29 -8.80 -11.88
C ARG A 311 10.09 -8.09 -12.50
N HIS A 312 9.01 -7.92 -11.74
CA HIS A 312 7.83 -7.23 -12.21
C HIS A 312 8.12 -5.77 -12.59
N GLU A 313 9.03 -5.09 -11.91
CA GLU A 313 9.38 -3.70 -12.21
C GLU A 313 9.93 -3.52 -13.63
N ARG A 314 10.58 -4.52 -14.21
CA ARG A 314 10.92 -4.52 -15.65
C ARG A 314 9.68 -4.52 -16.54
N LEU A 315 8.70 -5.35 -16.25
CA LEU A 315 7.43 -5.39 -16.96
C LEU A 315 6.71 -4.04 -16.83
N HIS A 316 6.51 -3.57 -15.62
CA HIS A 316 5.85 -2.30 -15.31
C HIS A 316 6.51 -1.11 -16.07
N ARG A 317 7.83 -0.94 -15.95
CA ARG A 317 8.55 0.16 -16.61
C ARG A 317 8.50 0.08 -18.11
N SER A 318 8.52 -1.10 -18.66
CA SER A 318 8.37 -1.37 -20.09
C SER A 318 6.96 -1.04 -20.59
N TRP A 319 5.94 -1.50 -19.85
CA TRP A 319 4.53 -1.25 -20.14
C TRP A 319 4.19 0.25 -20.11
N MET A 320 4.68 0.99 -19.10
CA MET A 320 4.45 2.42 -18.99
C MET A 320 5.08 3.24 -20.13
N ARG A 321 6.11 2.73 -20.81
CA ARG A 321 6.68 3.36 -22.00
C ARG A 321 5.79 3.20 -23.22
N ASP A 322 5.26 2.00 -23.42
CA ASP A 322 4.48 1.61 -24.59
C ASP A 322 3.30 0.69 -24.18
N PRO A 323 2.20 1.27 -23.70
CA PRO A 323 1.02 0.50 -23.33
C PRO A 323 0.46 -0.33 -24.50
N GLY A 324 0.57 0.17 -25.74
CA GLY A 324 0.07 -0.54 -26.92
C GLY A 324 0.77 -1.88 -27.17
N ARG A 325 2.06 -1.97 -26.85
CA ARG A 325 2.84 -3.22 -26.92
C ARG A 325 2.31 -4.27 -25.95
N TYR A 326 1.76 -3.84 -24.83
CA TYR A 326 1.30 -4.72 -23.75
C TYR A 326 -0.23 -4.88 -23.69
N ALA A 327 -0.97 -4.39 -24.69
CA ALA A 327 -2.44 -4.51 -24.72
C ALA A 327 -2.90 -5.97 -24.55
N ARG A 328 -2.27 -6.90 -25.29
CA ARG A 328 -2.56 -8.33 -25.16
C ARG A 328 -2.21 -8.89 -23.78
N ALA A 329 -1.14 -8.40 -23.15
CA ALA A 329 -0.80 -8.80 -21.78
C ALA A 329 -1.88 -8.35 -20.79
N ALA A 330 -2.46 -7.15 -20.99
CA ALA A 330 -3.58 -6.68 -20.19
C ALA A 330 -4.82 -7.58 -20.35
N ASP A 331 -5.16 -7.95 -21.58
CA ASP A 331 -6.29 -8.84 -21.85
C ASP A 331 -6.11 -10.22 -21.19
N GLU A 332 -4.90 -10.79 -21.27
CA GLU A 332 -4.57 -12.07 -20.64
C GLU A 332 -4.60 -11.98 -19.10
N ARG A 333 -4.09 -10.87 -18.50
CA ARG A 333 -4.18 -10.59 -17.06
C ARG A 333 -5.64 -10.52 -16.60
N ASP A 334 -6.46 -9.74 -17.31
CA ASP A 334 -7.85 -9.52 -16.94
C ASP A 334 -8.67 -10.83 -17.04
N ALA A 335 -8.36 -11.66 -18.04
CA ALA A 335 -8.97 -12.99 -18.17
C ALA A 335 -8.56 -13.92 -17.02
N LEU A 336 -7.28 -13.91 -16.63
CA LEU A 336 -6.74 -14.69 -15.52
C LEU A 336 -7.37 -14.28 -14.18
N GLU A 337 -7.45 -12.99 -13.90
CA GLU A 337 -8.07 -12.45 -12.68
C GLU A 337 -9.57 -12.74 -12.63
N LYS A 338 -10.27 -12.62 -13.75
CA LYS A 338 -11.68 -12.97 -13.85
C LYS A 338 -11.92 -14.44 -13.46
N GLU A 339 -11.02 -15.32 -13.87
CA GLU A 339 -11.06 -16.73 -13.45
C GLU A 339 -10.79 -16.87 -11.96
N PHE A 340 -9.79 -16.15 -11.41
CA PHE A 340 -9.45 -16.17 -10.00
C PHE A 340 -10.61 -15.69 -9.13
N PHE A 341 -11.22 -14.55 -9.46
CA PHE A 341 -12.35 -14.01 -8.69
C PHE A 341 -13.61 -14.86 -8.78
N ALA A 342 -13.78 -15.62 -9.86
CA ALA A 342 -14.94 -16.50 -10.03
C ALA A 342 -14.79 -17.86 -9.34
N ARG A 343 -13.57 -18.39 -9.21
CA ARG A 343 -13.29 -19.75 -8.74
C ARG A 343 -12.57 -19.82 -7.40
N GLU A 344 -11.99 -18.73 -6.96
CA GLU A 344 -11.15 -18.66 -5.74
C GLU A 344 -10.17 -19.84 -5.66
N PRO A 345 -9.22 -19.95 -6.63
CA PRO A 345 -8.31 -21.08 -6.69
C PRO A 345 -7.42 -21.14 -5.45
N GLN A 346 -6.80 -22.30 -5.21
CA GLN A 346 -5.78 -22.39 -4.16
C GLN A 346 -4.66 -21.37 -4.42
N PRO A 347 -4.14 -20.72 -3.38
CA PRO A 347 -3.07 -19.72 -3.53
C PRO A 347 -1.89 -20.22 -4.34
N THR A 348 -1.42 -21.45 -4.12
CA THR A 348 -0.31 -22.06 -4.87
C THR A 348 -0.54 -22.04 -6.38
N ASP A 349 -1.73 -22.46 -6.83
CA ASP A 349 -2.06 -22.54 -8.27
C ASP A 349 -2.19 -21.17 -8.90
N ALA A 350 -2.84 -20.23 -8.20
CA ALA A 350 -3.00 -18.85 -8.65
C ALA A 350 -1.66 -18.12 -8.77
N TRP A 351 -0.77 -18.30 -7.79
CA TRP A 351 0.55 -17.69 -7.80
C TRP A 351 1.44 -18.27 -8.91
N ALA A 352 1.38 -19.58 -9.15
CA ALA A 352 2.08 -20.22 -10.26
C ALA A 352 1.58 -19.66 -11.62
N ALA A 353 0.27 -19.62 -11.84
CA ALA A 353 -0.31 -19.09 -13.08
C ALA A 353 0.02 -17.60 -13.31
N ALA A 354 0.02 -16.79 -12.24
CA ALA A 354 0.43 -15.39 -12.32
C ALA A 354 1.92 -15.23 -12.63
N SER A 355 2.79 -16.08 -12.06
CA SER A 355 4.23 -16.10 -12.37
C SER A 355 4.48 -16.48 -13.82
N ASP A 356 3.79 -17.50 -14.34
CA ASP A 356 3.88 -17.92 -15.75
C ASP A 356 3.46 -16.81 -16.72
N TRP A 357 2.41 -16.06 -16.37
CA TRP A 357 1.99 -14.89 -17.13
C TRP A 357 3.07 -13.80 -17.10
N GLU A 358 3.60 -13.47 -15.93
CA GLU A 358 4.61 -12.44 -15.74
C GLU A 358 5.91 -12.78 -16.50
N ASP A 359 6.37 -14.03 -16.44
CA ASP A 359 7.58 -14.50 -17.11
C ASP A 359 7.45 -14.41 -18.65
N ARG A 360 6.25 -14.64 -19.20
CA ARG A 360 6.01 -14.48 -20.66
C ARG A 360 6.13 -13.03 -21.13
N TRP A 361 5.73 -12.07 -20.28
CA TRP A 361 5.62 -10.67 -20.66
C TRP A 361 6.77 -9.79 -20.18
N THR A 362 7.53 -10.24 -19.17
CA THR A 362 8.69 -9.49 -18.65
C THR A 362 9.84 -9.50 -19.66
N PRO A 363 10.32 -8.34 -20.11
CA PRO A 363 11.43 -8.28 -21.05
C PRO A 363 12.74 -8.69 -20.36
N THR A 364 13.58 -9.45 -21.07
CA THR A 364 14.90 -9.90 -20.56
C THR A 364 15.93 -8.77 -20.48
N GLY A 365 15.72 -7.66 -21.22
CA GLY A 365 16.56 -6.47 -21.24
C GLY A 365 15.77 -5.21 -21.54
N ASP A 366 16.43 -4.09 -21.80
CA ASP A 366 15.74 -2.86 -22.24
C ASP A 366 15.03 -3.15 -23.58
N PRO A 367 13.69 -3.08 -23.62
CA PRO A 367 12.93 -3.40 -24.82
C PRO A 367 13.14 -2.36 -25.96
N GLY A 368 13.78 -1.21 -25.66
CA GLY A 368 13.93 -0.12 -26.63
C GLY A 368 12.58 0.46 -27.06
N GLY A 369 12.55 1.12 -28.20
CA GLY A 369 11.34 1.64 -28.83
C GLY A 369 10.92 3.04 -28.38
N ALA A 370 9.72 3.44 -28.81
CA ALA A 370 9.16 4.74 -28.47
C ALA A 370 8.70 4.77 -27.02
N ASP A 371 8.85 5.91 -26.39
CA ASP A 371 8.30 6.18 -25.05
C ASP A 371 7.27 7.30 -25.19
N ALA A 372 5.99 6.95 -25.06
CA ALA A 372 4.86 7.85 -25.25
C ALA A 372 4.73 8.90 -24.14
N ARG A 373 5.44 8.73 -23.01
CA ARG A 373 5.35 9.65 -21.89
C ARG A 373 5.95 11.03 -22.22
N PRO A 374 5.55 12.10 -21.49
CA PRO A 374 6.14 13.44 -21.64
C PRO A 374 7.69 13.43 -21.47
N ALA A 375 8.39 14.32 -22.14
CA ALA A 375 9.85 14.35 -22.15
C ALA A 375 10.50 14.44 -20.75
N TRP A 376 9.89 15.23 -19.85
CA TRP A 376 10.37 15.34 -18.46
C TRP A 376 10.15 14.04 -17.67
N VAL A 377 9.03 13.35 -17.87
CA VAL A 377 8.75 12.05 -17.25
C VAL A 377 9.79 11.02 -17.73
N ARG A 378 10.03 10.95 -19.05
CA ARG A 378 11.08 10.08 -19.61
C ARG A 378 12.46 10.33 -19.00
N ARG A 379 12.81 11.62 -18.77
CA ARG A 379 14.10 11.99 -18.14
C ARG A 379 14.19 11.50 -16.69
N MET A 380 13.10 11.65 -15.92
CA MET A 380 13.03 11.18 -14.53
C MET A 380 13.15 9.66 -14.47
N TRP A 381 12.40 8.92 -15.28
CA TRP A 381 12.47 7.47 -15.31
C TRP A 381 13.85 6.94 -15.71
N ARG A 382 14.51 7.53 -16.72
CA ARG A 382 15.90 7.19 -17.04
C ARG A 382 16.88 7.39 -15.88
N ARG A 383 16.61 8.32 -14.98
CA ARG A 383 17.40 8.49 -13.77
C ARG A 383 17.16 7.34 -12.80
N TRP A 384 15.91 7.03 -12.48
CA TRP A 384 15.56 5.91 -11.58
C TRP A 384 16.02 4.56 -12.13
N ASP A 385 15.89 4.33 -13.43
CA ASP A 385 16.40 3.14 -14.11
C ASP A 385 17.90 2.94 -13.90
N ARG A 386 18.68 4.02 -14.04
CA ARG A 386 20.14 3.98 -13.80
C ARG A 386 20.48 3.79 -12.33
N GLU A 387 19.78 4.48 -11.45
CA GLU A 387 19.99 4.37 -10.00
C GLU A 387 19.73 2.95 -9.50
N ALA A 388 18.68 2.31 -9.95
CA ALA A 388 18.38 0.92 -9.62
C ALA A 388 19.16 -0.11 -10.43
N GLY A 389 19.62 0.22 -11.65
CA GLY A 389 20.31 -0.70 -12.54
C GLY A 389 19.39 -1.68 -13.27
N VAL A 390 18.14 -1.30 -13.54
CA VAL A 390 17.09 -2.18 -14.07
C VAL A 390 17.41 -2.75 -15.45
N TRP A 391 18.10 -1.98 -16.32
CA TRP A 391 18.38 -2.33 -17.71
C TRP A 391 19.85 -2.67 -18.00
N ARG A 392 20.58 -3.09 -16.98
CA ARG A 392 22.00 -3.48 -17.12
C ARG A 392 22.13 -4.92 -17.61
#